data_1110028f63c9f625ac4bfc2917993f39
#
_entry.id   1110028f63c9f625ac4bfc2917993f39
#
_cell.length_a   1.000
_cell.length_b   1.000
_cell.length_c   1.000
_cell.angle_alpha   90.00
_cell.angle_beta   90.00
_cell.angle_gamma   90.00
#
_symmetry.space_group_name_H-M   'P 1'
#
loop_
_entity.id
_entity.type
_entity.pdbx_description
1 polymer ?
#
loop_
_entity_poly.entity_id
_entity_poly.type
_entity_poly.pdbx_seq_one_letter_code
_entity_poly.pdbx_strand_id
1 'polypeptide(L)'
;RLTKEEILNCCKTGYELGFRTFVLQGGEDGWFTVPRLADIVSDIHKNWPDCAITLSVGEMEHDAYQTLFDAGADRYLLRHETYNDAHYRKLHPASLSARHRQNCLWDLKSIGYQIGTGFMVGAPFQTTENLADDMLFLKELNPHMVGIGPFIPHHDTQFASEPAGTLELTLY
;
A
#
# COMPACT_ATOMS: atom_id res chain seq x y z
N ARG A 1 -3.24 -7.29 -17.04
CA ARG A 1 -4.43 -7.00 -16.21
C ARG A 1 -5.24 -8.26 -16.07
N LEU A 2 -5.66 -8.57 -14.85
CA LEU A 2 -6.60 -9.67 -14.60
C LEU A 2 -8.03 -9.20 -14.82
N THR A 3 -8.86 -10.09 -15.33
CA THR A 3 -10.31 -9.89 -15.38
C THR A 3 -10.94 -10.20 -14.02
N LYS A 4 -12.16 -9.74 -13.79
CA LYS A 4 -12.92 -10.06 -12.56
C LYS A 4 -13.05 -11.58 -12.36
N GLU A 5 -13.32 -12.32 -13.41
CA GLU A 5 -13.44 -13.78 -13.36
C GLU A 5 -12.15 -14.46 -12.92
N GLU A 6 -11.01 -14.04 -13.47
CA GLU A 6 -9.69 -14.54 -13.07
C GLU A 6 -9.40 -14.25 -11.60
N ILE A 7 -9.73 -13.03 -11.11
CA ILE A 7 -9.56 -12.65 -9.70
C ILE A 7 -10.42 -13.57 -8.80
N LEU A 8 -11.71 -13.76 -9.12
CA LEU A 8 -12.59 -14.61 -8.34
C LEU A 8 -12.14 -16.08 -8.35
N ASN A 9 -11.62 -16.58 -9.46
CA ASN A 9 -11.05 -17.92 -9.54
C ASN A 9 -9.79 -18.08 -8.67
N CYS A 10 -8.92 -17.05 -8.62
CA CYS A 10 -7.78 -17.03 -7.69
C CYS A 10 -8.26 -17.07 -6.22
N CYS A 11 -9.26 -16.26 -5.87
CA CYS A 11 -9.83 -16.25 -4.52
C CYS A 11 -10.42 -17.61 -4.14
N LYS A 12 -11.18 -18.24 -5.06
CA LYS A 12 -11.74 -19.58 -4.85
C LYS A 12 -10.65 -20.61 -4.57
N THR A 13 -9.62 -20.66 -5.41
CA THR A 13 -8.49 -21.58 -5.23
C THR A 13 -7.77 -21.32 -3.89
N GLY A 14 -7.55 -20.05 -3.55
CA GLY A 14 -6.95 -19.67 -2.27
C GLY A 14 -7.78 -20.10 -1.07
N TYR A 15 -9.09 -19.93 -1.15
CA TYR A 15 -10.03 -20.37 -0.10
C TYR A 15 -9.99 -21.88 0.11
N GLU A 16 -10.03 -22.67 -0.97
CA GLU A 16 -9.95 -24.13 -0.95
C GLU A 16 -8.62 -24.63 -0.34
N LEU A 17 -7.52 -23.87 -0.53
CA LEU A 17 -6.21 -24.11 0.08
C LEU A 17 -6.12 -23.67 1.55
N GLY A 18 -7.17 -23.07 2.11
CA GLY A 18 -7.24 -22.66 3.51
C GLY A 18 -6.86 -21.19 3.79
N PHE A 19 -6.56 -20.38 2.77
CA PHE A 19 -6.32 -18.94 2.97
C PHE A 19 -7.61 -18.22 3.38
N ARG A 20 -7.46 -17.21 4.28
CA ARG A 20 -8.56 -16.40 4.81
C ARG A 20 -8.27 -14.90 4.70
N THR A 21 -7.31 -14.55 3.86
CA THR A 21 -7.01 -13.16 3.49
C THR A 21 -6.69 -13.12 2.01
N PHE A 22 -7.35 -12.23 1.29
CA PHE A 22 -7.07 -11.94 -0.10
C PHE A 22 -6.45 -10.56 -0.22
N VAL A 23 -5.33 -10.45 -0.91
CA VAL A 23 -4.64 -9.18 -1.17
C VAL A 23 -4.76 -8.87 -2.65
N LEU A 24 -5.49 -7.79 -2.96
CA LEU A 24 -5.59 -7.26 -4.31
C LEU A 24 -4.55 -6.13 -4.44
N GLN A 25 -3.47 -6.44 -5.11
CA GLN A 25 -2.38 -5.49 -5.35
C GLN A 25 -2.32 -5.10 -6.83
N GLY A 26 -2.20 -3.82 -7.08
CA GLY A 26 -2.01 -3.26 -8.40
C GLY A 26 -1.19 -1.99 -8.32
N GLY A 27 -0.74 -1.50 -9.47
CA GLY A 27 -0.30 -0.11 -9.58
C GLY A 27 -1.51 0.83 -9.66
N GLU A 28 -1.25 2.12 -9.72
CA GLU A 28 -2.28 3.16 -9.95
C GLU A 28 -2.75 3.09 -11.42
N ASP A 29 -3.53 2.05 -11.71
CA ASP A 29 -4.03 1.76 -13.06
C ASP A 29 -5.46 2.29 -13.22
N GLY A 30 -5.62 3.35 -13.98
CA GLY A 30 -6.93 3.98 -14.22
C GLY A 30 -7.99 3.09 -14.87
N TRP A 31 -7.63 1.89 -15.33
CA TRP A 31 -8.62 0.90 -15.78
C TRP A 31 -9.42 0.32 -14.61
N PHE A 32 -8.79 0.17 -13.45
CA PHE A 32 -9.45 -0.25 -12.22
C PHE A 32 -10.13 0.94 -11.54
N THR A 33 -11.20 1.42 -12.16
CA THR A 33 -12.03 2.49 -11.58
C THR A 33 -12.67 2.06 -10.26
N VAL A 34 -13.03 3.03 -9.41
CA VAL A 34 -13.69 2.76 -8.11
C VAL A 34 -14.91 1.84 -8.26
N PRO A 35 -15.85 2.05 -9.22
CA PRO A 35 -16.97 1.14 -9.40
C PRO A 35 -16.57 -0.29 -9.75
N ARG A 36 -15.51 -0.48 -10.56
CA ARG A 36 -15.02 -1.82 -10.89
C ARG A 36 -14.38 -2.51 -9.70
N LEU A 37 -13.59 -1.78 -8.93
CA LEU A 37 -13.00 -2.32 -7.70
C LEU A 37 -14.07 -2.68 -6.68
N ALA A 38 -15.06 -1.80 -6.47
CA ALA A 38 -16.17 -2.06 -5.56
C ALA A 38 -16.99 -3.29 -5.97
N ASP A 39 -17.24 -3.48 -7.26
CA ASP A 39 -17.92 -4.65 -7.80
C ASP A 39 -17.13 -5.95 -7.55
N ILE A 40 -15.80 -5.94 -7.74
CA ILE A 40 -14.94 -7.08 -7.43
C ILE A 40 -14.92 -7.38 -5.93
N VAL A 41 -14.71 -6.35 -5.09
CA VAL A 41 -14.67 -6.48 -3.63
C VAL A 41 -15.99 -7.03 -3.09
N SER A 42 -17.13 -6.50 -3.57
CA SER A 42 -18.47 -6.94 -3.17
C SER A 42 -18.69 -8.42 -3.49
N ASP A 43 -18.26 -8.88 -4.66
CA ASP A 43 -18.41 -10.30 -5.03
C ASP A 43 -17.48 -11.20 -4.20
N ILE A 44 -16.24 -10.76 -3.90
CA ILE A 44 -15.36 -11.51 -3.01
C ILE A 44 -15.98 -11.61 -1.61
N HIS A 45 -16.45 -10.48 -1.06
CA HIS A 45 -17.07 -10.44 0.27
C HIS A 45 -18.32 -11.31 0.37
N LYS A 46 -19.16 -11.35 -0.67
CA LYS A 46 -20.36 -12.19 -0.71
C LYS A 46 -20.05 -13.68 -0.77
N ASN A 47 -19.03 -14.07 -1.57
CA ASN A 47 -18.70 -15.46 -1.77
C ASN A 47 -17.89 -16.04 -0.60
N TRP A 48 -17.08 -15.24 0.08
CA TRP A 48 -16.20 -15.65 1.18
C TRP A 48 -16.24 -14.64 2.33
N PRO A 49 -17.38 -14.57 3.07
CA PRO A 49 -17.59 -13.56 4.11
C PRO A 49 -16.70 -13.74 5.35
N ASP A 50 -16.04 -14.89 5.48
CA ASP A 50 -15.06 -15.20 6.52
C ASP A 50 -13.62 -14.84 6.13
N CYS A 51 -13.44 -14.26 4.93
CA CYS A 51 -12.13 -13.82 4.46
C CYS A 51 -11.97 -12.29 4.58
N ALA A 52 -10.80 -11.85 5.02
CA ALA A 52 -10.43 -10.44 4.99
C ALA A 52 -9.94 -10.02 3.60
N ILE A 53 -10.38 -8.86 3.13
CA ILE A 53 -9.98 -8.27 1.86
C ILE A 53 -9.04 -7.10 2.11
N THR A 54 -7.82 -7.21 1.60
CA THR A 54 -6.80 -6.16 1.65
C THR A 54 -6.64 -5.54 0.28
N LEU A 55 -6.73 -4.23 0.18
CA LEU A 55 -6.44 -3.48 -1.04
C LEU A 55 -5.06 -2.80 -0.96
N SER A 56 -4.35 -2.79 -2.08
CA SER A 56 -3.09 -2.06 -2.28
C SER A 56 -3.06 -1.56 -3.72
N VAL A 57 -3.89 -0.56 -4.00
CA VAL A 57 -4.19 -0.05 -5.36
C VAL A 57 -3.92 1.45 -5.52
N GLY A 58 -3.08 2.01 -4.64
CA GLY A 58 -2.58 3.37 -4.76
C GLY A 58 -3.39 4.44 -4.03
N GLU A 59 -3.15 5.69 -4.40
CA GLU A 59 -3.77 6.86 -3.79
C GLU A 59 -5.15 7.12 -4.41
N MET A 60 -6.11 7.50 -3.55
CA MET A 60 -7.47 7.84 -3.94
C MET A 60 -8.02 8.95 -3.05
N GLU A 61 -9.12 9.56 -3.47
CA GLU A 61 -9.87 10.49 -2.65
C GLU A 61 -10.68 9.75 -1.56
N HIS A 62 -11.00 10.45 -0.47
CA HIS A 62 -11.72 9.91 0.69
C HIS A 62 -12.97 9.12 0.31
N ASP A 63 -13.83 9.68 -0.56
CA ASP A 63 -15.10 9.05 -0.96
C ASP A 63 -14.88 7.74 -1.73
N ALA A 64 -13.76 7.65 -2.46
CA ALA A 64 -13.38 6.42 -3.15
C ALA A 64 -13.00 5.32 -2.13
N TYR A 65 -12.20 5.65 -1.13
CA TYR A 65 -11.88 4.74 -0.03
C TYR A 65 -13.14 4.30 0.72
N GLN A 66 -14.04 5.24 1.03
CA GLN A 66 -15.31 4.93 1.69
C GLN A 66 -16.14 3.94 0.85
N THR A 67 -16.26 4.17 -0.46
CA THR A 67 -16.99 3.27 -1.37
C THR A 67 -16.44 1.85 -1.35
N LEU A 68 -15.10 1.70 -1.33
CA LEU A 68 -14.46 0.39 -1.29
C LEU A 68 -14.60 -0.29 0.08
N PHE A 69 -14.59 0.48 1.16
CA PHE A 69 -14.86 -0.02 2.51
C PHE A 69 -16.30 -0.55 2.63
N ASP A 70 -17.27 0.22 2.15
CA ASP A 70 -18.69 -0.15 2.16
C ASP A 70 -18.96 -1.38 1.27
N ALA A 71 -18.14 -1.61 0.25
CA ALA A 71 -18.19 -2.81 -0.59
C ALA A 71 -17.66 -4.07 0.12
N GLY A 72 -16.96 -3.93 1.26
CA GLY A 72 -16.46 -5.03 2.07
C GLY A 72 -14.94 -5.16 2.14
N ALA A 73 -14.16 -4.14 1.76
CA ALA A 73 -12.72 -4.12 1.97
C ALA A 73 -12.40 -3.83 3.44
N ASP A 74 -11.60 -4.69 4.09
CA ASP A 74 -11.28 -4.57 5.52
C ASP A 74 -9.98 -3.83 5.77
N ARG A 75 -9.00 -3.99 4.87
CA ARG A 75 -7.63 -3.53 5.05
C ARG A 75 -7.13 -2.76 3.84
N TYR A 76 -6.25 -1.81 4.07
CA TYR A 76 -5.59 -1.08 3.00
C TYR A 76 -4.09 -0.94 3.28
N LEU A 77 -3.27 -1.30 2.30
CA LEU A 77 -1.82 -1.13 2.35
C LEU A 77 -1.42 0.01 1.43
N LEU A 78 -0.90 1.08 2.02
CA LEU A 78 -0.32 2.22 1.31
C LEU A 78 0.98 2.62 1.98
N ARG A 79 2.12 2.27 1.38
CA ARG A 79 3.42 2.65 1.93
C ARG A 79 3.62 4.15 1.79
N HIS A 80 4.01 4.83 2.88
CA HIS A 80 4.30 6.27 2.84
C HIS A 80 5.65 6.58 2.16
N GLU A 81 6.51 5.57 2.00
CA GLU A 81 7.82 5.53 1.37
C GLU A 81 8.88 6.38 2.09
N THR A 82 8.57 7.58 2.46
CA THR A 82 9.29 8.44 3.41
C THR A 82 8.38 9.57 3.88
N TYR A 83 8.48 9.93 5.15
CA TYR A 83 7.73 11.06 5.73
C TYR A 83 8.29 12.41 5.28
N ASN A 84 9.60 12.48 5.06
CA ASN A 84 10.29 13.72 4.73
C ASN A 84 10.01 14.17 3.30
N ASP A 85 9.38 15.35 3.13
CA ASP A 85 8.98 15.87 1.82
C ASP A 85 10.18 16.13 0.89
N ALA A 86 11.31 16.63 1.42
CA ALA A 86 12.49 16.88 0.61
C ALA A 86 13.14 15.58 0.10
N HIS A 87 13.10 14.51 0.89
CA HIS A 87 13.55 13.19 0.49
C HIS A 87 12.56 12.58 -0.51
N TYR A 88 11.25 12.68 -0.25
CA TYR A 88 10.20 12.18 -1.14
C TYR A 88 10.31 12.73 -2.57
N ARG A 89 10.56 14.03 -2.71
CA ARG A 89 10.76 14.71 -4.02
C ARG A 89 11.98 14.22 -4.79
N LYS A 90 12.97 13.64 -4.13
CA LYS A 90 14.14 13.04 -4.80
C LYS A 90 13.83 11.63 -5.32
N LEU A 91 12.88 10.94 -4.70
CA LEU A 91 12.51 9.56 -5.04
C LEU A 91 11.38 9.48 -6.06
N HIS A 92 10.49 10.47 -6.10
CA HIS A 92 9.23 10.42 -6.84
C HIS A 92 9.11 11.55 -7.87
N PRO A 93 8.29 11.37 -8.91
CA PRO A 93 7.96 12.43 -9.86
C PRO A 93 7.40 13.68 -9.16
N ALA A 94 7.68 14.86 -9.72
CA ALA A 94 7.25 16.15 -9.14
C ALA A 94 5.70 16.33 -9.06
N SER A 95 4.94 15.49 -9.76
CA SER A 95 3.47 15.46 -9.69
C SER A 95 2.94 14.79 -8.42
N LEU A 96 3.77 14.03 -7.70
CA LEU A 96 3.38 13.33 -6.47
C LEU A 96 3.78 14.14 -5.22
N SER A 97 3.05 13.95 -4.13
CA SER A 97 3.21 14.70 -2.90
C SER A 97 3.25 13.76 -1.68
N ALA A 98 4.31 13.85 -0.88
CA ALA A 98 4.37 13.15 0.41
C ALA A 98 3.17 13.50 1.30
N ARG A 99 2.79 14.77 1.33
CA ARG A 99 1.66 15.25 2.12
C ARG A 99 0.32 14.62 1.69
N HIS A 100 0.08 14.54 0.39
CA HIS A 100 -1.12 13.89 -0.13
C HIS A 100 -1.16 12.40 0.27
N ARG A 101 -0.05 11.70 0.10
CA ARG A 101 0.08 10.28 0.47
C ARG A 101 -0.15 10.04 1.97
N GLN A 102 0.37 10.92 2.83
CA GLN A 102 0.11 10.90 4.27
C GLN A 102 -1.36 11.15 4.59
N ASN A 103 -1.99 12.12 3.93
CA ASN A 103 -3.42 12.40 4.10
C ASN A 103 -4.28 11.19 3.72
N CYS A 104 -3.96 10.47 2.63
CA CYS A 104 -4.63 9.23 2.27
C CYS A 104 -4.61 8.19 3.42
N LEU A 105 -3.48 8.07 4.14
CA LEU A 105 -3.38 7.16 5.28
C LEU A 105 -4.27 7.59 6.45
N TRP A 106 -4.39 8.90 6.71
CA TRP A 106 -5.29 9.42 7.73
C TRP A 106 -6.76 9.26 7.32
N ASP A 107 -7.10 9.43 6.05
CA ASP A 107 -8.44 9.17 5.50
C ASP A 107 -8.82 7.70 5.69
N LEU A 108 -7.95 6.77 5.26
CA LEU A 108 -8.13 5.34 5.46
C LEU A 108 -8.36 4.97 6.92
N LYS A 109 -7.57 5.57 7.84
CA LYS A 109 -7.72 5.36 9.27
C LYS A 109 -9.06 5.88 9.79
N SER A 110 -9.49 7.08 9.35
CA SER A 110 -10.74 7.71 9.78
C SER A 110 -11.98 6.94 9.33
N ILE A 111 -11.92 6.29 8.16
CA ILE A 111 -12.98 5.42 7.63
C ILE A 111 -13.11 4.14 8.46
N GLY A 112 -12.02 3.63 9.01
CA GLY A 112 -12.03 2.43 9.84
C GLY A 112 -11.26 1.24 9.26
N TYR A 113 -10.48 1.42 8.19
CA TYR A 113 -9.62 0.37 7.68
C TYR A 113 -8.57 -0.07 8.69
N GLN A 114 -8.25 -1.35 8.68
CA GLN A 114 -6.97 -1.83 9.21
C GLN A 114 -5.86 -1.39 8.24
N ILE A 115 -5.15 -0.32 8.59
CA ILE A 115 -4.16 0.28 7.71
C ILE A 115 -2.79 -0.40 7.82
N GLY A 116 -2.15 -0.57 6.67
CA GLY A 116 -0.76 -0.93 6.54
C GLY A 116 0.04 0.18 5.86
N THR A 117 1.24 0.45 6.34
CA THR A 117 2.15 1.40 5.71
C THR A 117 3.60 0.92 5.81
N GLY A 118 4.57 1.73 5.42
CA GLY A 118 5.98 1.38 5.50
C GLY A 118 6.88 2.23 4.62
N PHE A 119 8.17 1.92 4.66
CA PHE A 119 9.22 2.61 3.93
C PHE A 119 10.35 1.66 3.57
N MET A 120 11.29 2.12 2.75
CA MET A 120 12.52 1.40 2.42
C MET A 120 13.68 1.93 3.25
N VAL A 121 14.58 1.05 3.67
CA VAL A 121 15.83 1.40 4.37
C VAL A 121 17.00 1.41 3.39
N GLY A 122 17.82 2.44 3.44
CA GLY A 122 18.92 2.63 2.51
C GLY A 122 18.48 3.09 1.12
N ALA A 123 17.32 3.73 1.01
CA ALA A 123 16.89 4.38 -0.23
C ALA A 123 17.86 5.49 -0.64
N PRO A 124 18.00 5.80 -1.95
CA PRO A 124 18.87 6.89 -2.39
C PRO A 124 18.61 8.20 -1.64
N PHE A 125 19.67 8.89 -1.24
CA PHE A 125 19.64 10.17 -0.48
C PHE A 125 19.01 10.08 0.92
N GLN A 126 18.68 8.91 1.42
CA GLN A 126 18.13 8.75 2.77
C GLN A 126 19.17 9.06 3.84
N THR A 127 18.78 9.81 4.87
CA THR A 127 19.60 10.08 6.05
C THR A 127 19.04 9.42 7.29
N THR A 128 19.80 9.40 8.38
CA THR A 128 19.32 8.89 9.68
C THR A 128 18.12 9.69 10.18
N GLU A 129 18.11 11.01 9.93
CA GLU A 129 16.98 11.88 10.30
C GLU A 129 15.71 11.48 9.54
N ASN A 130 15.83 11.11 8.25
CA ASN A 130 14.67 10.62 7.49
C ASN A 130 14.10 9.34 8.10
N LEU A 131 14.95 8.40 8.51
CA LEU A 131 14.51 7.17 9.20
C LEU A 131 13.84 7.49 10.54
N ALA A 132 14.38 8.45 11.30
CA ALA A 132 13.78 8.90 12.56
C ALA A 132 12.40 9.53 12.32
N ASP A 133 12.25 10.38 11.30
CA ASP A 133 10.97 10.97 10.89
C ASP A 133 9.95 9.89 10.53
N ASP A 134 10.37 8.87 9.77
CA ASP A 134 9.53 7.72 9.39
C ASP A 134 9.05 6.95 10.62
N MET A 135 9.92 6.70 11.59
CA MET A 135 9.57 6.01 12.84
C MET A 135 8.62 6.84 13.71
N LEU A 136 8.82 8.16 13.78
CA LEU A 136 7.92 9.06 14.50
C LEU A 136 6.53 9.10 13.85
N PHE A 137 6.48 9.12 12.51
CA PHE A 137 5.23 9.04 11.77
C PHE A 137 4.49 7.72 12.02
N LEU A 138 5.20 6.58 12.01
CA LEU A 138 4.61 5.28 12.36
C LEU A 138 4.01 5.28 13.77
N LYS A 139 4.71 5.89 14.74
CA LYS A 139 4.22 6.01 16.12
C LYS A 139 2.94 6.84 16.19
N GLU A 140 2.87 7.95 15.45
CA GLU A 140 1.69 8.84 15.42
C GLU A 140 0.52 8.18 14.68
N LEU A 141 0.78 7.64 13.49
CA LEU A 141 -0.22 6.97 12.68
C LEU A 141 -0.75 5.70 13.35
N ASN A 142 0.07 5.00 14.11
CA ASN A 142 -0.26 3.73 14.78
C ASN A 142 -0.95 2.73 13.83
N PRO A 143 -0.28 2.29 12.76
CA PRO A 143 -0.86 1.37 11.78
C PRO A 143 -0.97 -0.05 12.34
N HIS A 144 -1.82 -0.88 11.73
CA HIS A 144 -1.99 -2.29 12.09
C HIS A 144 -0.90 -3.18 11.48
N MET A 145 -0.27 -2.72 10.41
CA MET A 145 0.78 -3.45 9.70
C MET A 145 1.86 -2.47 9.22
N VAL A 146 3.13 -2.86 9.40
CA VAL A 146 4.28 -2.07 8.94
C VAL A 146 5.16 -2.95 8.06
N GLY A 147 5.40 -2.49 6.83
CA GLY A 147 6.30 -3.13 5.88
C GLY A 147 7.60 -2.35 5.75
N ILE A 148 8.68 -2.84 6.36
CA ILE A 148 10.02 -2.27 6.26
C ILE A 148 10.93 -3.28 5.56
N GLY A 149 11.73 -2.81 4.62
CA GLY A 149 12.71 -3.66 3.93
C GLY A 149 13.82 -2.84 3.32
N PRO A 150 14.95 -3.46 2.98
CA PRO A 150 16.04 -2.76 2.33
C PRO A 150 15.62 -2.28 0.93
N PHE A 151 16.15 -1.13 0.51
CA PHE A 151 16.05 -0.69 -0.87
C PHE A 151 16.78 -1.68 -1.77
N ILE A 152 16.14 -2.11 -2.85
CA ILE A 152 16.72 -2.97 -3.88
C ILE A 152 16.64 -2.24 -5.21
N PRO A 153 17.78 -1.86 -5.83
CA PRO A 153 17.76 -1.16 -7.11
C PRO A 153 17.18 -2.05 -8.22
N HIS A 154 16.41 -1.45 -9.11
CA HIS A 154 15.84 -2.16 -10.27
C HIS A 154 16.36 -1.53 -11.57
N HIS A 155 16.75 -2.36 -12.52
CA HIS A 155 17.40 -1.95 -13.77
C HIS A 155 16.54 -1.01 -14.66
N ASP A 156 15.22 -1.03 -14.52
CA ASP A 156 14.31 -0.17 -15.27
C ASP A 156 14.00 1.17 -14.57
N THR A 157 14.72 1.50 -13.50
CA THR A 157 14.52 2.75 -12.77
C THR A 157 15.71 3.68 -12.86
N GLN A 158 15.49 4.97 -12.60
CA GLN A 158 16.58 5.95 -12.52
C GLN A 158 17.60 5.63 -11.41
N PHE A 159 17.27 4.73 -10.50
CA PHE A 159 18.12 4.30 -9.38
C PHE A 159 18.82 2.97 -9.63
N ALA A 160 18.88 2.50 -10.87
CA ALA A 160 19.50 1.22 -11.24
C ALA A 160 20.95 1.07 -10.79
N SER A 161 21.70 2.18 -10.70
CA SER A 161 23.11 2.20 -10.31
C SER A 161 23.34 2.56 -8.83
N GLU A 162 22.28 2.80 -8.07
CA GLU A 162 22.41 3.13 -6.65
C GLU A 162 22.71 1.86 -5.82
N PRO A 163 23.44 2.00 -4.72
CA PRO A 163 23.69 0.85 -3.84
C PRO A 163 22.40 0.36 -3.20
N ALA A 164 22.31 -0.96 -3.01
CA ALA A 164 21.21 -1.56 -2.25
C ALA A 164 21.30 -1.17 -0.76
N GLY A 165 20.15 -1.03 -0.12
CA GLY A 165 20.05 -0.92 1.33
C GLY A 165 20.58 -2.19 2.01
N THR A 166 21.15 -2.06 3.22
CA THR A 166 21.70 -3.19 3.94
C THR A 166 20.66 -3.87 4.84
N LEU A 167 20.74 -5.19 4.95
CA LEU A 167 19.92 -5.94 5.88
C LEU A 167 20.24 -5.55 7.34
N GLU A 168 21.52 -5.31 7.64
CA GLU A 168 21.98 -4.89 8.97
C GLU A 168 21.25 -3.61 9.42
N LEU A 169 21.25 -2.54 8.61
CA LEU A 169 20.56 -1.29 8.94
C LEU A 169 19.03 -1.49 9.00
N THR A 170 18.49 -2.43 8.22
CA THR A 170 17.05 -2.72 8.22
C THR A 170 16.60 -3.41 9.50
N LEU A 171 17.47 -4.19 10.13
CA LEU A 171 17.17 -4.94 11.37
C LEU A 171 17.52 -4.16 12.64
N TYR A 172 18.32 -3.08 12.51
CA TYR A 172 18.71 -2.20 13.62
C TYR A 172 17.58 -1.26 14.01
#